data_e82aba685eef81484420310f0371f5f2
#
_entry.id   e82aba685eef81484420310f0371f5f2
#
_cell.length_a   1.000
_cell.length_b   1.000
_cell.length_c   1.000
_cell.angle_alpha   90.00
_cell.angle_beta   90.00
_cell.angle_gamma   90.00
#
_symmetry.space_group_name_H-M   'P 1'
#
loop_
_entity.id
_entity.type
_entity.pdbx_description
1 polymer ?
#
loop_
_entity_poly.entity_id
_entity_poly.type
_entity_poly.pdbx_seq_one_letter_code
_entity_poly.pdbx_strand_id
1 'polypeptide(L)'
;MTNTRLVARAGAKLAAARYQVDIKAGHHALIGDETVSGGGADTGPAPFAFVLAGLGACTAITLRMYAERKEWKLTGLAVDLEYYRDDDAFRIERVLHIEGELDDTQRARIADIAERTPVTLALKAGTTINTKVA
;
A
#
# COMPACT_ATOMS: atom_id res chain seq x y z
N MET A 1 26.60 -5.17 -12.76
CA MET A 1 25.93 -6.39 -12.26
C MET A 1 24.74 -6.03 -11.39
N THR A 2 23.59 -6.61 -11.68
CA THR A 2 22.39 -6.38 -10.88
C THR A 2 22.17 -7.54 -9.93
N ASN A 3 21.77 -7.23 -8.70
CA ASN A 3 21.35 -8.23 -7.73
C ASN A 3 19.83 -8.37 -7.82
N THR A 4 19.36 -9.53 -8.29
CA THR A 4 17.93 -9.81 -8.35
C THR A 4 17.47 -10.48 -7.07
N ARG A 5 16.45 -9.91 -6.44
CA ARG A 5 15.88 -10.44 -5.21
C ARG A 5 14.37 -10.45 -5.31
N LEU A 6 13.75 -11.60 -5.04
CA LEU A 6 12.31 -11.68 -4.95
C LEU A 6 11.87 -10.94 -3.67
N VAL A 7 10.99 -9.96 -3.82
CA VAL A 7 10.49 -9.14 -2.70
C VAL A 7 9.17 -9.70 -2.15
N ALA A 8 8.28 -10.14 -3.05
CA ALA A 8 6.96 -10.64 -2.66
C ALA A 8 6.38 -11.49 -3.78
N ARG A 9 5.38 -12.29 -3.48
CA ARG A 9 4.68 -13.11 -4.46
C ARG A 9 3.19 -13.09 -4.19
N ALA A 10 2.40 -13.02 -5.27
CA ALA A 10 0.97 -13.14 -5.19
C ALA A 10 0.44 -13.83 -6.43
N GLY A 11 -0.74 -14.42 -6.32
CA GLY A 11 -1.48 -14.99 -7.43
C GLY A 11 -2.93 -14.53 -7.37
N ALA A 12 -3.59 -14.43 -8.51
CA ALA A 12 -4.98 -14.04 -8.60
C ALA A 12 -5.69 -14.91 -9.63
N LYS A 13 -6.89 -15.37 -9.31
CA LYS A 13 -7.66 -16.29 -10.15
C LYS A 13 -9.11 -15.87 -10.16
N LEU A 14 -9.72 -15.77 -11.35
CA LEU A 14 -11.14 -15.49 -11.45
C LEU A 14 -11.95 -16.56 -10.72
N ALA A 15 -12.88 -16.12 -9.88
CA ALA A 15 -13.84 -16.97 -9.21
C ALA A 15 -15.08 -17.14 -10.07
N ALA A 16 -16.11 -17.85 -9.56
CA ALA A 16 -17.35 -18.07 -10.30
C ALA A 16 -18.19 -16.79 -10.44
N ALA A 17 -18.19 -15.92 -9.41
CA ALA A 17 -18.89 -14.64 -9.48
C ALA A 17 -18.18 -13.70 -10.44
N ARG A 18 -18.94 -12.85 -11.13
CA ARG A 18 -18.53 -12.13 -12.35
C ARG A 18 -17.13 -11.48 -12.28
N TYR A 19 -16.87 -10.67 -11.27
CA TYR A 19 -15.62 -9.92 -11.14
C TYR A 19 -14.88 -10.24 -9.85
N GLN A 20 -15.34 -11.28 -9.17
CA GLN A 20 -14.67 -11.73 -7.95
C GLN A 20 -13.40 -12.49 -8.30
N VAL A 21 -12.36 -12.21 -7.55
CA VAL A 21 -11.03 -12.81 -7.76
C VAL A 21 -10.56 -13.41 -6.45
N ASP A 22 -10.15 -14.67 -6.48
CA ASP A 22 -9.47 -15.29 -5.35
C ASP A 22 -8.00 -14.94 -5.42
N ILE A 23 -7.49 -14.34 -4.35
CA ILE A 23 -6.12 -13.84 -4.29
C ILE A 23 -5.36 -14.58 -3.20
N LYS A 24 -4.12 -14.91 -3.50
CA LYS A 24 -3.18 -15.40 -2.51
C LYS A 24 -1.98 -14.46 -2.49
N ALA A 25 -1.84 -13.68 -1.42
CA ALA A 25 -0.72 -12.77 -1.23
C ALA A 25 0.22 -13.39 -0.19
N GLY A 26 1.40 -13.84 -0.62
CA GLY A 26 2.20 -14.75 0.18
C GLY A 26 1.40 -16.03 0.43
N HIS A 27 1.14 -16.36 1.69
CA HIS A 27 0.29 -17.50 2.06
C HIS A 27 -1.12 -17.06 2.53
N HIS A 28 -1.45 -15.79 2.41
CA HIS A 28 -2.72 -15.25 2.89
C HIS A 28 -3.77 -15.24 1.78
N ALA A 29 -4.98 -15.72 2.10
CA ALA A 29 -6.10 -15.74 1.17
C ALA A 29 -6.90 -14.42 1.31
N LEU A 30 -7.16 -13.79 0.17
CA LEU A 30 -7.91 -12.54 0.08
C LEU A 30 -8.92 -12.66 -1.05
N ILE A 31 -9.93 -11.81 -1.04
CA ILE A 31 -10.90 -11.69 -2.12
C ILE A 31 -10.82 -10.28 -2.68
N GLY A 32 -10.70 -10.18 -4.01
CA GLY A 32 -10.84 -8.92 -4.73
C GLY A 32 -12.12 -8.91 -5.54
N ASP A 33 -12.69 -7.75 -5.75
CA ASP A 33 -13.90 -7.59 -6.54
C ASP A 33 -13.98 -6.18 -7.10
N GLU A 34 -14.96 -5.93 -7.92
CA GLU A 34 -15.31 -4.58 -8.30
C GLU A 34 -16.41 -4.03 -7.39
N THR A 35 -16.50 -2.71 -7.33
CA THR A 35 -17.62 -2.05 -6.64
C THR A 35 -18.93 -2.37 -7.35
N VAL A 36 -20.05 -2.18 -6.69
CA VAL A 36 -21.38 -2.35 -7.31
C VAL A 36 -21.52 -1.43 -8.52
N SER A 37 -21.07 -0.18 -8.42
CA SER A 37 -21.10 0.75 -9.55
C SER A 37 -20.21 0.31 -10.72
N GLY A 38 -19.17 -0.46 -10.46
CA GLY A 38 -18.30 -1.03 -11.48
C GLY A 38 -18.78 -2.37 -12.04
N GLY A 39 -19.91 -2.84 -11.57
CA GLY A 39 -20.51 -4.10 -12.04
C GLY A 39 -20.20 -5.31 -11.18
N GLY A 40 -19.51 -5.15 -10.09
CA GLY A 40 -19.20 -6.21 -9.13
C GLY A 40 -20.22 -6.33 -8.02
N ALA A 41 -19.90 -7.12 -7.02
CA ALA A 41 -20.75 -7.37 -5.85
C ALA A 41 -20.16 -6.81 -4.56
N ASP A 42 -19.03 -6.12 -4.64
CA ASP A 42 -18.34 -5.53 -3.49
C ASP A 42 -18.04 -6.55 -2.38
N THR A 43 -17.64 -7.75 -2.78
CA THR A 43 -17.32 -8.84 -1.84
C THR A 43 -15.89 -8.74 -1.29
N GLY A 44 -15.09 -7.82 -1.81
CA GLY A 44 -13.74 -7.54 -1.36
C GLY A 44 -13.27 -6.21 -1.91
N PRO A 45 -12.07 -5.75 -1.54
CA PRO A 45 -11.53 -4.49 -2.04
C PRO A 45 -11.41 -4.47 -3.56
N ALA A 46 -11.66 -3.30 -4.15
CA ALA A 46 -11.38 -3.07 -5.56
C ALA A 46 -9.86 -2.93 -5.80
N PRO A 47 -9.39 -3.10 -7.05
CA PRO A 47 -7.96 -3.17 -7.32
C PRO A 47 -7.11 -2.01 -6.79
N PHE A 48 -7.52 -0.75 -7.00
CA PHE A 48 -6.78 0.39 -6.48
C PHE A 48 -6.77 0.45 -4.96
N ALA A 49 -7.80 -0.08 -4.29
CA ALA A 49 -7.82 -0.15 -2.84
C ALA A 49 -6.72 -1.08 -2.31
N PHE A 50 -6.38 -2.15 -3.04
CA PHE A 50 -5.25 -3.01 -2.67
C PHE A 50 -3.91 -2.27 -2.76
N VAL A 51 -3.75 -1.40 -3.75
CA VAL A 51 -2.53 -0.58 -3.88
C VAL A 51 -2.42 0.35 -2.67
N LEU A 52 -3.53 1.02 -2.31
CA LEU A 52 -3.56 1.90 -1.14
C LEU A 52 -3.30 1.13 0.15
N ALA A 53 -3.90 -0.05 0.30
CA ALA A 53 -3.68 -0.88 1.48
C ALA A 53 -2.21 -1.26 1.64
N GLY A 54 -1.55 -1.62 0.54
CA GLY A 54 -0.12 -1.93 0.53
C GLY A 54 0.73 -0.73 0.92
N LEU A 55 0.43 0.42 0.34
CA LEU A 55 1.14 1.66 0.66
C LEU A 55 0.92 2.05 2.13
N GLY A 56 -0.32 1.95 2.61
CA GLY A 56 -0.65 2.26 4.00
C GLY A 56 0.05 1.35 4.99
N ALA A 57 0.04 0.04 4.72
CA ALA A 57 0.74 -0.94 5.54
C ALA A 57 2.24 -0.67 5.58
N CYS A 58 2.85 -0.44 4.43
CA CYS A 58 4.28 -0.14 4.33
C CYS A 58 4.64 1.14 5.09
N THR A 59 3.81 2.17 4.95
CA THR A 59 4.01 3.45 5.66
C THR A 59 3.98 3.23 7.17
N ALA A 60 2.91 2.62 7.67
CA ALA A 60 2.73 2.42 9.11
C ALA A 60 3.85 1.54 9.71
N ILE A 61 4.16 0.43 9.07
CA ILE A 61 5.18 -0.51 9.54
C ILE A 61 6.56 0.16 9.56
N THR A 62 6.92 0.82 8.48
CA THR A 62 8.25 1.46 8.36
C THR A 62 8.42 2.57 9.40
N LEU A 63 7.39 3.39 9.60
CA LEU A 63 7.45 4.47 10.59
C LEU A 63 7.51 3.92 12.00
N ARG A 64 6.80 2.82 12.27
CA ARG A 64 6.89 2.13 13.56
C ARG A 64 8.31 1.63 13.81
N MET A 65 8.90 0.96 12.81
CA MET A 65 10.28 0.47 12.91
C MET A 65 11.26 1.61 13.16
N TYR A 66 11.07 2.73 12.47
CA TYR A 66 11.93 3.90 12.63
C TYR A 66 11.83 4.47 14.06
N ALA A 67 10.60 4.66 14.55
CA ALA A 67 10.38 5.17 15.89
C ALA A 67 10.98 4.27 16.96
N GLU A 68 10.83 2.95 16.80
CA GLU A 68 11.42 1.97 17.72
C GLU A 68 12.95 2.06 17.74
N ARG A 69 13.55 2.18 16.56
CA ARG A 69 15.01 2.29 16.44
C ARG A 69 15.55 3.55 17.11
N LYS A 70 14.77 4.64 17.05
CA LYS A 70 15.12 5.91 17.69
C LYS A 70 14.70 5.97 19.16
N GLU A 71 13.99 4.94 19.64
CA GLU A 71 13.42 4.91 20.99
C GLU A 71 12.46 6.08 21.23
N TRP A 72 11.74 6.49 20.18
CA TRP A 72 10.71 7.53 20.27
C TRP A 72 9.39 6.92 20.71
N LYS A 73 8.62 7.69 21.49
CA LYS A 73 7.37 7.21 22.07
C LYS A 73 6.20 7.39 21.14
N LEU A 74 6.21 6.61 20.05
CA LEU A 74 5.08 6.52 19.13
C LEU A 74 4.08 5.52 19.71
N THR A 75 2.91 5.99 20.12
CA THR A 75 1.88 5.14 20.73
C THR A 75 0.79 4.73 19.75
N GLY A 76 0.64 5.45 18.66
CA GLY A 76 -0.32 5.12 17.64
C GLY A 76 0.00 5.81 16.32
N LEU A 77 -0.42 5.18 15.23
CA LEU A 77 -0.26 5.75 13.90
C LEU A 77 -1.39 5.21 13.02
N ALA A 78 -2.14 6.12 12.42
CA ALA A 78 -3.11 5.80 11.40
C ALA A 78 -2.71 6.52 10.11
N VAL A 79 -2.97 5.88 8.99
CA VAL A 79 -2.65 6.43 7.68
C VAL A 79 -3.93 6.40 6.84
N ASP A 80 -4.40 7.56 6.45
CA ASP A 80 -5.54 7.67 5.53
C ASP A 80 -5.01 7.95 4.14
N LEU A 81 -5.56 7.27 3.14
CA LEU A 81 -5.09 7.37 1.77
C LEU A 81 -6.27 7.47 0.81
N GLU A 82 -6.12 8.33 -0.20
CA GLU A 82 -7.08 8.46 -1.28
C GLU A 82 -6.35 8.45 -2.61
N TYR A 83 -6.92 7.78 -3.59
CA TYR A 83 -6.36 7.68 -4.94
C TYR A 83 -7.21 8.53 -5.88
N TYR A 84 -6.58 9.47 -6.57
CA TYR A 84 -7.25 10.36 -7.51
C TYR A 84 -6.71 10.19 -8.91
N ARG A 85 -7.58 10.36 -9.87
CA ARG A 85 -7.20 10.48 -11.28
C ARG A 85 -7.44 11.92 -11.71
N ASP A 86 -6.36 12.59 -12.08
CA ASP A 86 -6.38 13.98 -12.57
C ASP A 86 -6.11 13.94 -14.08
N ASP A 87 -7.17 13.94 -14.89
CA ASP A 87 -7.07 13.74 -16.34
C ASP A 87 -6.33 12.42 -16.65
N ASP A 88 -5.09 12.49 -17.14
CA ASP A 88 -4.30 11.29 -17.50
C ASP A 88 -3.29 10.92 -16.41
N ALA A 89 -3.22 11.67 -15.35
CA ALA A 89 -2.28 11.41 -14.25
C ALA A 89 -2.99 10.84 -13.03
N PHE A 90 -2.24 10.12 -12.22
CA PHE A 90 -2.73 9.56 -10.97
C PHE A 90 -2.02 10.21 -9.80
N ARG A 91 -2.73 10.39 -8.70
CA ARG A 91 -2.23 11.04 -7.50
C ARG A 91 -2.77 10.33 -6.28
N ILE A 92 -1.92 10.13 -5.28
CA ILE A 92 -2.32 9.61 -3.96
C ILE A 92 -2.13 10.73 -2.95
N GLU A 93 -3.17 10.97 -2.16
CA GLU A 93 -3.08 11.84 -1.00
C GLU A 93 -2.99 10.97 0.24
N ARG A 94 -2.04 11.27 1.12
CA ARG A 94 -1.77 10.49 2.31
C ARG A 94 -1.73 11.40 3.52
N VAL A 95 -2.50 11.07 4.55
CA VAL A 95 -2.52 11.81 5.82
C VAL A 95 -2.06 10.87 6.93
N LEU A 96 -1.08 11.35 7.71
CA LEU A 96 -0.56 10.62 8.87
C LEU A 96 -1.20 11.17 10.13
N HIS A 97 -1.77 10.30 10.94
CA HIS A 97 -2.28 10.62 12.28
C HIS A 97 -1.33 10.01 13.28
N ILE A 98 -0.49 10.85 13.87
CA ILE A 98 0.61 10.43 14.74
C ILE A 98 0.23 10.68 16.19
N GLU A 99 0.28 9.64 17.01
CA GLU A 99 0.02 9.73 18.45
C GLU A 99 1.26 9.35 19.24
N GLY A 100 1.52 10.08 20.32
CA GLY A 100 2.64 9.81 21.21
C GLY A 100 3.26 11.08 21.76
N GLU A 101 4.18 10.91 22.69
CA GLU A 101 4.96 12.02 23.25
C GLU A 101 6.10 12.36 22.29
N LEU A 102 5.77 13.13 21.26
CA LEU A 102 6.69 13.52 20.19
C LEU A 102 6.63 15.03 20.00
N ASP A 103 7.79 15.66 19.88
CA ASP A 103 7.85 17.10 19.59
C ASP A 103 7.67 17.36 18.09
N ASP A 104 7.63 18.62 17.71
CA ASP A 104 7.39 19.00 16.31
C ASP A 104 8.52 18.55 15.40
N THR A 105 9.76 18.54 15.89
CA THR A 105 10.92 18.06 15.11
C THR A 105 10.81 16.57 14.83
N GLN A 106 10.42 15.78 15.81
CA GLN A 106 10.23 14.35 15.65
C GLN A 106 9.08 14.04 14.68
N ARG A 107 7.96 14.77 14.79
CA ARG A 107 6.81 14.63 13.88
C ARG A 107 7.18 14.98 12.45
N ALA A 108 7.94 16.05 12.27
CA ALA A 108 8.41 16.45 10.94
C ALA A 108 9.35 15.39 10.35
N ARG A 109 10.20 14.78 11.19
CA ARG A 109 11.11 13.72 10.74
C ARG A 109 10.35 12.47 10.32
N ILE A 110 9.30 12.10 11.05
CA ILE A 110 8.43 10.97 10.70
C ILE A 110 7.78 11.22 9.33
N ALA A 111 7.25 12.42 9.12
CA ALA A 111 6.66 12.79 7.83
C ALA A 111 7.68 12.72 6.69
N ASP A 112 8.91 13.12 6.94
CA ASP A 112 10.01 13.04 5.98
C ASP A 112 10.36 11.60 5.65
N ILE A 113 10.45 10.72 6.65
CA ILE A 113 10.70 9.28 6.43
C ILE A 113 9.57 8.63 5.62
N ALA A 114 8.32 9.07 5.82
CA ALA A 114 7.18 8.55 5.06
C ALA A 114 7.37 8.70 3.54
N GLU A 115 8.12 9.71 3.09
CA GLU A 115 8.37 9.94 1.67
C GLU A 115 9.33 8.91 1.06
N ARG A 116 9.98 8.10 1.87
CA ARG A 116 11.03 7.17 1.43
C ARG A 116 10.80 5.73 1.89
N THR A 117 9.58 5.37 2.26
CA THR A 117 9.28 3.96 2.58
C THR A 117 9.37 3.12 1.29
N PRO A 118 9.66 1.81 1.40
CA PRO A 118 9.90 0.99 0.21
C PRO A 118 8.81 1.06 -0.86
N VAL A 119 7.55 0.89 -0.48
CA VAL A 119 6.44 0.93 -1.45
C VAL A 119 6.25 2.35 -2.00
N THR A 120 6.45 3.38 -1.16
CA THR A 120 6.40 4.78 -1.63
C THR A 120 7.41 5.01 -2.75
N LEU A 121 8.64 4.56 -2.56
CA LEU A 121 9.70 4.72 -3.57
C LEU A 121 9.38 3.94 -4.85
N ALA A 122 8.85 2.72 -4.72
CA ALA A 122 8.48 1.90 -5.88
C ALA A 122 7.37 2.57 -6.70
N LEU A 123 6.36 3.12 -6.04
CA LEU A 123 5.26 3.81 -6.72
C LEU A 123 5.74 5.10 -7.39
N LYS A 124 6.57 5.89 -6.70
CA LYS A 124 7.10 7.15 -7.27
C LYS A 124 7.98 6.91 -8.48
N ALA A 125 8.80 5.87 -8.44
CA ALA A 125 9.73 5.56 -9.54
C ALA A 125 9.03 4.88 -10.72
N GLY A 126 7.89 4.27 -10.49
CA GLY A 126 7.28 3.36 -11.44
C GLY A 126 7.94 1.98 -11.36
N THR A 127 7.23 0.96 -11.80
CA THR A 127 7.70 -0.42 -11.74
C THR A 127 7.56 -1.05 -13.11
N THR A 128 8.64 -1.66 -13.60
CA THR A 128 8.61 -2.36 -14.89
C THR A 128 7.74 -3.61 -14.75
N ILE A 129 6.83 -3.80 -15.69
CA ILE A 129 5.92 -4.96 -15.72
C ILE A 129 6.16 -5.73 -17.00
N ASN A 130 6.58 -6.97 -16.86
CA ASN A 130 6.81 -7.87 -17.98
C ASN A 130 5.74 -8.96 -17.98
N THR A 131 5.13 -9.21 -19.14
CA THR A 131 4.00 -10.14 -19.24
C THR A 131 4.31 -11.23 -20.29
N LYS A 132 3.95 -12.45 -19.96
CA LYS A 132 4.00 -13.55 -20.93
C LYS A 132 2.74 -14.40 -20.76
N VAL A 133 2.37 -15.09 -21.83
CA VAL A 133 1.26 -16.05 -21.83
C VAL A 133 1.85 -17.45 -21.71
N ALA A 134 1.35 -18.20 -20.74
CA ALA A 134 1.77 -19.58 -20.54
C ALA A 134 1.00 -20.53 -21.45
#